data_d64737d7861014b5414cc9f71b56f434
#
_entry.id   d64737d7861014b5414cc9f71b56f434
#
_cell.length_a   1.000
_cell.length_b   1.000
_cell.length_c   1.000
_cell.angle_alpha   90.00
_cell.angle_beta   90.00
_cell.angle_gamma   90.00
#
_symmetry.space_group_name_H-M   'P 1'
#
loop_
_entity.id
_entity.type
_entity.pdbx_description
1 polymer ?
#
loop_
_entity_poly.entity_id
_entity_poly.type
_entity_poly.pdbx_seq_one_letter_code
_entity_poly.pdbx_strand_id
1 'polypeptide(L)'
;MKIKKGIPLIDQDVNGFYGKFGGNYIAETLKKPIDDLTKLFAKSRNDKSFIKERDSLYENYVGKPTRFIKLQNLTDHLGGAQIYAKMVSDANGGAHKIYNAITHAMLCKRAKKKYICTDTGAGYNGKMFSMVAKKFGLGCRVFMGQRDIERQQPNCEAMRKNGAEIIPVNSGSKTLVDAVSECIRYWVANCDKVHMGIGSLVGPNIFVKICGFSTAQISRELKVQLEEEFGEIPNKLKL
;
A
#
# COMPACT_ATOMS: atom_id res chain seq x y z
N MET A 1 8.54 23.15 -15.69
CA MET A 1 7.15 22.70 -15.91
C MET A 1 6.31 23.37 -14.83
N LYS A 2 5.42 24.29 -15.16
CA LYS A 2 4.57 24.95 -14.15
C LYS A 2 3.58 23.91 -13.64
N ILE A 3 3.66 23.54 -12.37
CA ILE A 3 2.63 22.73 -11.71
C ILE A 3 1.37 23.59 -11.69
N LYS A 4 0.42 23.28 -12.55
CA LYS A 4 -0.89 23.94 -12.49
C LYS A 4 -1.52 23.62 -11.13
N LYS A 5 -1.98 24.66 -10.40
CA LYS A 5 -2.80 24.49 -9.20
C LYS A 5 -3.87 23.45 -9.48
N GLY A 6 -3.84 22.33 -8.71
CA GLY A 6 -4.80 21.24 -8.85
C GLY A 6 -4.56 20.40 -10.11
N ILE A 7 -3.45 19.61 -10.15
CA ILE A 7 -3.48 18.40 -10.96
C ILE A 7 -4.56 17.53 -10.29
N PRO A 8 -5.74 17.35 -10.91
CA PRO A 8 -6.68 16.39 -10.38
C PRO A 8 -5.91 15.08 -10.30
N LEU A 9 -6.06 14.33 -9.20
CA LEU A 9 -5.78 12.90 -9.21
C LEU A 9 -6.39 12.42 -10.52
N ILE A 10 -5.56 11.97 -11.47
CA ILE A 10 -6.04 11.52 -12.77
C ILE A 10 -6.94 10.35 -12.45
N ASP A 11 -8.25 10.61 -12.41
CA ASP A 11 -9.21 9.56 -12.18
C ASP A 11 -9.18 8.63 -13.38
N GLN A 12 -9.22 7.36 -13.10
CA GLN A 12 -9.40 6.36 -14.15
C GLN A 12 -10.73 6.60 -14.83
N ASP A 13 -10.78 6.37 -16.12
CA ASP A 13 -12.04 6.24 -16.85
C ASP A 13 -12.81 4.98 -16.39
N VAL A 14 -13.98 4.77 -16.96
CA VAL A 14 -14.84 3.62 -16.64
C VAL A 14 -14.19 2.26 -16.94
N ASN A 15 -13.21 2.24 -17.84
CA ASN A 15 -12.46 1.05 -18.25
C ASN A 15 -11.15 0.86 -17.47
N GLY A 16 -10.82 1.78 -16.56
CA GLY A 16 -9.62 1.72 -15.73
C GLY A 16 -8.37 2.33 -16.35
N PHE A 17 -8.52 3.18 -17.39
CA PHE A 17 -7.39 3.84 -18.03
C PHE A 17 -7.10 5.21 -17.40
N TYR A 18 -5.82 5.53 -17.32
CA TYR A 18 -5.27 6.86 -17.07
C TYR A 18 -4.73 7.42 -18.41
N GLY A 19 -5.60 8.02 -19.21
CA GLY A 19 -5.27 8.37 -20.58
C GLY A 19 -4.95 7.13 -21.41
N LYS A 20 -3.72 7.01 -21.92
CA LYS A 20 -3.27 5.84 -22.71
C LYS A 20 -2.71 4.68 -21.87
N PHE A 21 -2.63 4.83 -20.55
CA PHE A 21 -2.05 3.84 -19.63
C PHE A 21 -3.11 3.17 -18.78
N GLY A 22 -2.82 1.99 -18.28
CA GLY A 22 -3.72 1.24 -17.40
C GLY A 22 -4.64 0.31 -18.17
N GLY A 23 -5.89 0.23 -17.72
CA GLY A 23 -6.92 -0.70 -18.20
C GLY A 23 -7.28 -1.73 -17.14
N ASN A 24 -8.29 -2.54 -17.43
CA ASN A 24 -8.81 -3.56 -16.53
C ASN A 24 -8.75 -4.94 -17.18
N TYR A 25 -7.53 -5.41 -17.44
CA TYR A 25 -7.27 -6.73 -18.03
C TYR A 25 -7.29 -7.80 -16.94
N ILE A 26 -8.44 -8.46 -16.77
CA ILE A 26 -8.64 -9.51 -15.77
C ILE A 26 -9.13 -10.80 -16.43
N ALA A 27 -8.69 -11.94 -15.90
CA ALA A 27 -9.24 -13.23 -16.27
C ALA A 27 -10.72 -13.32 -15.83
N GLU A 28 -11.55 -14.07 -16.56
CA GLU A 28 -12.98 -14.21 -16.26
C GLU A 28 -13.22 -14.71 -14.82
N THR A 29 -12.36 -15.60 -14.32
CA THR A 29 -12.41 -16.13 -12.95
C THR A 29 -12.22 -15.05 -11.87
N LEU A 30 -11.57 -13.94 -12.21
CA LEU A 30 -11.33 -12.80 -11.31
C LEU A 30 -12.46 -11.76 -11.32
N LYS A 31 -13.36 -11.80 -12.30
CA LYS A 31 -14.39 -10.77 -12.50
C LYS A 31 -15.24 -10.57 -11.25
N LYS A 32 -15.83 -11.65 -10.75
CA LYS A 32 -16.69 -11.58 -9.55
C LYS A 32 -15.95 -11.07 -8.30
N PRO A 33 -14.78 -11.63 -7.90
CA PRO A 33 -14.02 -11.12 -6.75
C PRO A 33 -13.61 -9.64 -6.89
N ILE A 34 -13.25 -9.20 -8.08
CA ILE A 34 -12.87 -7.81 -8.38
C ILE A 34 -14.09 -6.88 -8.30
N ASP A 35 -15.23 -7.27 -8.85
CA ASP A 35 -16.47 -6.49 -8.80
C ASP A 35 -16.95 -6.33 -7.35
N ASP A 36 -16.93 -7.41 -6.56
CA ASP A 36 -17.30 -7.40 -5.16
C ASP A 36 -16.38 -6.47 -4.35
N LEU A 37 -15.07 -6.53 -4.58
CA LEU A 37 -14.09 -5.64 -3.94
C LEU A 37 -14.28 -4.18 -4.39
N THR A 38 -14.58 -3.95 -5.66
CA THR A 38 -14.82 -2.61 -6.20
C THR A 38 -16.05 -1.96 -5.54
N LYS A 39 -17.16 -2.69 -5.42
CA LYS A 39 -18.37 -2.22 -4.74
C LYS A 39 -18.12 -1.95 -3.26
N LEU A 40 -17.42 -2.86 -2.59
CA LEU A 40 -17.06 -2.70 -1.17
C LEU A 40 -16.20 -1.46 -0.95
N PHE A 41 -15.18 -1.26 -1.77
CA PHE A 41 -14.29 -0.10 -1.66
C PHE A 41 -15.03 1.20 -1.98
N ALA A 42 -15.83 1.25 -3.04
CA ALA A 42 -16.63 2.42 -3.39
C ALA A 42 -17.56 2.86 -2.26
N LYS A 43 -18.21 1.89 -1.58
CA LYS A 43 -19.03 2.15 -0.40
C LYS A 43 -18.17 2.62 0.79
N SER A 44 -17.06 1.95 1.05
CA SER A 44 -16.22 2.24 2.22
C SER A 44 -15.52 3.59 2.14
N ARG A 45 -14.98 3.98 0.96
CA ARG A 45 -14.29 5.27 0.79
C ARG A 45 -15.17 6.49 1.03
N ASN A 46 -16.49 6.33 0.94
CA ASN A 46 -17.48 7.40 1.17
C ASN A 46 -18.16 7.30 2.55
N ASP A 47 -17.85 6.27 3.32
CA ASP A 47 -18.42 6.05 4.65
C ASP A 47 -17.64 6.81 5.71
N LYS A 48 -18.29 7.78 6.37
CA LYS A 48 -17.69 8.60 7.42
C LYS A 48 -17.11 7.77 8.57
N SER A 49 -17.74 6.65 8.92
CA SER A 49 -17.24 5.77 9.98
C SER A 49 -15.94 5.08 9.60
N PHE A 50 -15.82 4.64 8.33
CA PHE A 50 -14.59 4.06 7.79
C PHE A 50 -13.46 5.07 7.76
N ILE A 51 -13.75 6.28 7.31
CA ILE A 51 -12.74 7.36 7.26
C ILE A 51 -12.27 7.70 8.66
N LYS A 52 -13.18 7.87 9.63
CA LYS A 52 -12.82 8.16 11.01
C LYS A 52 -11.97 7.06 11.65
N GLU A 53 -12.34 5.78 11.45
CA GLU A 53 -11.56 4.65 11.93
C GLU A 53 -10.16 4.61 11.31
N ARG A 54 -10.07 4.78 9.98
CA ARG A 54 -8.79 4.85 9.27
C ARG A 54 -7.91 5.98 9.80
N ASP A 55 -8.46 7.18 9.96
CA ASP A 55 -7.71 8.35 10.39
C ASP A 55 -7.19 8.18 11.82
N SER A 56 -8.01 7.61 12.71
CA SER A 56 -7.58 7.24 14.06
C SER A 56 -6.45 6.20 14.07
N LEU A 57 -6.51 5.20 13.17
CA LEU A 57 -5.42 4.24 13.02
C LEU A 57 -4.14 4.88 12.47
N TYR A 58 -4.28 5.81 11.55
CA TYR A 58 -3.13 6.55 11.01
C TYR A 58 -2.48 7.43 12.07
N GLU A 59 -3.26 8.06 12.96
CA GLU A 59 -2.75 8.85 14.09
C GLU A 59 -2.11 7.97 15.15
N ASN A 60 -2.85 7.01 15.68
CA ASN A 60 -2.51 6.31 16.90
C ASN A 60 -1.69 5.02 16.67
N TYR A 61 -1.66 4.49 15.45
CA TYR A 61 -0.94 3.26 15.13
C TYR A 61 0.17 3.45 14.11
N VAL A 62 -0.04 4.28 13.09
CA VAL A 62 1.04 4.61 12.14
C VAL A 62 1.95 5.70 12.67
N GLY A 63 1.41 6.67 13.42
CA GLY A 63 2.16 7.80 13.96
C GLY A 63 2.24 8.97 12.98
N LYS A 64 1.12 9.28 12.28
CA LYS A 64 1.05 10.49 11.45
C LYS A 64 0.88 11.76 12.31
N PRO A 65 1.35 12.93 11.84
CA PRO A 65 2.16 13.12 10.64
C PRO A 65 3.61 12.67 10.84
N THR A 66 4.21 12.06 9.82
CA THR A 66 5.66 11.81 9.83
C THR A 66 6.42 13.11 9.61
N ARG A 67 7.67 13.18 10.11
CA ARG A 67 8.44 14.42 10.06
C ARG A 67 8.72 14.87 8.62
N PHE A 68 8.81 16.18 8.47
CA PHE A 68 9.38 16.84 7.30
C PHE A 68 10.58 17.63 7.78
N ILE A 69 11.77 17.33 7.30
CA ILE A 69 13.02 17.87 7.80
C ILE A 69 13.89 18.42 6.68
N LYS A 70 14.60 19.52 6.96
CA LYS A 70 15.66 20.02 6.10
C LYS A 70 16.92 19.19 6.28
N LEU A 71 17.51 18.74 5.19
CA LEU A 71 18.79 18.04 5.18
C LEU A 71 19.93 19.03 4.99
N GLN A 72 20.24 19.80 6.05
CA GLN A 72 21.17 20.93 5.98
C GLN A 72 22.55 20.50 5.47
N ASN A 73 23.17 19.49 6.09
CA ASN A 73 24.50 19.03 5.71
C ASN A 73 24.57 18.58 4.23
N LEU A 74 23.53 17.95 3.72
CA LEU A 74 23.46 17.51 2.33
C LEU A 74 23.26 18.72 1.40
N THR A 75 22.44 19.68 1.81
CA THR A 75 22.24 20.95 1.09
C THR A 75 23.56 21.69 0.94
N ASP A 76 24.30 21.85 2.03
CA ASP A 76 25.58 22.58 2.05
C ASP A 76 26.65 21.86 1.24
N HIS A 77 26.73 20.53 1.36
CA HIS A 77 27.70 19.70 0.63
C HIS A 77 27.52 19.77 -0.90
N LEU A 78 26.27 19.78 -1.37
CA LEU A 78 25.98 19.78 -2.81
C LEU A 78 25.98 21.20 -3.41
N GLY A 79 25.80 22.25 -2.63
CA GLY A 79 25.79 23.65 -3.07
C GLY A 79 24.76 23.89 -4.18
N GLY A 80 23.51 24.19 -3.82
CA GLY A 80 22.46 24.39 -4.83
C GLY A 80 21.07 24.47 -4.23
N ALA A 81 20.17 23.61 -4.69
CA ALA A 81 18.79 23.57 -4.16
C ALA A 81 18.77 23.14 -2.70
N GLN A 82 17.86 23.71 -1.90
CA GLN A 82 17.61 23.24 -0.54
C GLN A 82 16.95 21.86 -0.59
N ILE A 83 17.46 20.91 0.20
CA ILE A 83 17.02 19.53 0.22
C ILE A 83 16.25 19.24 1.49
N TYR A 84 15.04 18.73 1.32
CA TYR A 84 14.15 18.32 2.41
C TYR A 84 13.77 16.84 2.25
N ALA A 85 13.48 16.18 3.37
CA ALA A 85 13.01 14.82 3.40
C ALA A 85 11.68 14.68 4.14
N LYS A 86 10.69 14.06 3.50
CA LYS A 86 9.50 13.53 4.17
C LYS A 86 9.85 12.16 4.76
N MET A 87 9.97 12.11 6.09
CA MET A 87 10.48 10.95 6.84
C MET A 87 9.43 9.85 6.99
N VAL A 88 9.07 9.20 5.89
CA VAL A 88 8.09 8.08 5.93
C VAL A 88 8.63 6.87 6.69
N SER A 89 9.94 6.81 6.94
CA SER A 89 10.59 5.85 7.84
C SER A 89 10.13 5.94 9.29
N ASP A 90 9.59 7.08 9.72
CA ASP A 90 9.06 7.27 11.07
C ASP A 90 7.71 6.57 11.27
N ALA A 91 7.03 6.21 10.19
CA ALA A 91 5.80 5.43 10.28
C ALA A 91 6.07 4.07 10.95
N ASN A 92 5.15 3.62 11.79
CA ASN A 92 5.25 2.33 12.45
C ASN A 92 5.48 1.20 11.43
N GLY A 93 6.56 0.45 11.63
CA GLY A 93 7.02 -0.55 10.67
C GLY A 93 8.08 -0.03 9.69
N GLY A 94 8.35 1.29 9.64
CA GLY A 94 9.48 1.90 8.93
C GLY A 94 9.25 2.29 7.48
N ALA A 95 8.02 2.28 6.92
CA ALA A 95 7.72 2.79 5.57
C ALA A 95 6.22 2.91 5.24
N HIS A 96 5.96 3.41 4.03
CA HIS A 96 4.65 3.77 3.49
C HIS A 96 3.64 2.62 3.35
N LYS A 97 4.08 1.38 3.23
CA LYS A 97 3.18 0.24 2.95
C LYS A 97 2.17 -0.04 4.06
N ILE A 98 2.42 0.45 5.28
CA ILE A 98 1.51 0.30 6.40
C ILE A 98 0.15 0.97 6.17
N TYR A 99 0.12 2.12 5.50
CA TYR A 99 -1.12 2.83 5.17
C TYR A 99 -2.03 1.97 4.30
N ASN A 100 -1.44 1.31 3.30
CA ASN A 100 -2.15 0.41 2.41
C ASN A 100 -2.60 -0.87 3.12
N ALA A 101 -1.74 -1.48 3.91
CA ALA A 101 -2.06 -2.68 4.68
C ALA A 101 -3.24 -2.47 5.64
N ILE A 102 -3.31 -1.31 6.32
CA ILE A 102 -4.44 -0.92 7.18
C ILE A 102 -5.73 -0.85 6.38
N THR A 103 -5.73 -0.16 5.24
CA THR A 103 -6.93 -0.04 4.40
C THR A 103 -7.42 -1.42 3.95
N HIS A 104 -6.52 -2.31 3.53
CA HIS A 104 -6.88 -3.69 3.17
C HIS A 104 -7.42 -4.50 4.34
N ALA A 105 -6.85 -4.37 5.54
CA ALA A 105 -7.36 -5.05 6.73
C ALA A 105 -8.76 -4.58 7.12
N MET A 106 -9.01 -3.27 7.06
CA MET A 106 -10.34 -2.71 7.28
C MET A 106 -11.37 -3.22 6.26
N LEU A 107 -11.00 -3.29 4.97
CA LEU A 107 -11.86 -3.86 3.93
C LEU A 107 -12.11 -5.36 4.16
N CYS A 108 -11.09 -6.11 4.57
CA CYS A 108 -11.21 -7.52 4.95
C CYS A 108 -12.24 -7.73 6.06
N LYS A 109 -12.18 -6.92 7.12
CA LYS A 109 -13.16 -6.96 8.23
C LYS A 109 -14.56 -6.59 7.76
N ARG A 110 -14.71 -5.56 6.95
CA ARG A 110 -16.02 -5.17 6.39
C ARG A 110 -16.61 -6.23 5.45
N ALA A 111 -15.76 -6.95 4.73
CA ALA A 111 -16.16 -8.10 3.93
C ALA A 111 -16.45 -9.37 4.77
N LYS A 112 -16.30 -9.29 6.11
CA LYS A 112 -16.43 -10.41 7.06
C LYS A 112 -15.51 -11.59 6.74
N LYS A 113 -14.37 -11.33 6.08
CA LYS A 113 -13.36 -12.34 5.78
C LYS A 113 -12.41 -12.51 6.97
N LYS A 114 -11.83 -13.69 7.09
CA LYS A 114 -10.98 -14.07 8.24
C LYS A 114 -9.49 -14.00 7.94
N TYR A 115 -9.12 -14.01 6.66
CA TYR A 115 -7.73 -14.09 6.23
C TYR A 115 -7.40 -13.00 5.21
N ILE A 116 -6.15 -12.53 5.28
CA ILE A 116 -5.54 -11.73 4.21
C ILE A 116 -4.46 -12.58 3.56
N CYS A 117 -4.43 -12.64 2.23
CA CYS A 117 -3.27 -13.08 1.49
C CYS A 117 -2.59 -11.89 0.81
N THR A 118 -1.27 -11.96 0.71
CA THR A 118 -0.45 -10.95 0.03
C THR A 118 0.81 -11.60 -0.54
N ASP A 119 1.39 -10.94 -1.51
CA ASP A 119 2.69 -11.28 -2.07
C ASP A 119 3.80 -10.44 -1.45
N THR A 120 5.04 -10.91 -1.53
CA THR A 120 6.21 -10.11 -1.18
C THR A 120 7.46 -10.63 -1.90
N GLY A 121 8.35 -9.71 -2.30
CA GLY A 121 9.69 -10.04 -2.78
C GLY A 121 10.72 -9.86 -1.67
N ALA A 122 11.15 -8.61 -1.41
CA ALA A 122 12.11 -8.31 -0.33
C ALA A 122 11.55 -8.47 1.11
N GLY A 123 10.33 -8.98 1.27
CA GLY A 123 9.71 -9.25 2.58
C GLY A 123 9.01 -8.06 3.22
N TYR A 124 9.24 -6.83 2.74
CA TYR A 124 8.72 -5.65 3.40
C TYR A 124 7.19 -5.56 3.34
N ASN A 125 6.59 -5.85 2.18
CA ASN A 125 5.14 -5.88 2.03
C ASN A 125 4.51 -6.92 2.97
N GLY A 126 5.03 -8.13 2.97
CA GLY A 126 4.57 -9.21 3.85
C GLY A 126 4.70 -8.85 5.34
N LYS A 127 5.79 -8.19 5.74
CA LYS A 127 5.98 -7.69 7.10
C LYS A 127 4.88 -6.71 7.50
N MET A 128 4.52 -5.74 6.64
CA MET A 128 3.47 -4.77 6.96
C MET A 128 2.09 -5.43 7.03
N PHE A 129 1.76 -6.30 6.09
CA PHE A 129 0.49 -7.01 6.10
C PHE A 129 0.38 -7.97 7.30
N SER A 130 1.44 -8.68 7.68
CA SER A 130 1.45 -9.55 8.86
C SER A 130 1.23 -8.77 10.16
N MET A 131 1.92 -7.64 10.29
CA MET A 131 1.80 -6.77 11.47
C MET A 131 0.39 -6.21 11.63
N VAL A 132 -0.19 -5.72 10.54
CA VAL A 132 -1.55 -5.18 10.53
C VAL A 132 -2.59 -6.29 10.71
N ALA A 133 -2.43 -7.44 10.06
CA ALA A 133 -3.33 -8.59 10.23
C ALA A 133 -3.39 -9.02 11.71
N LYS A 134 -2.25 -9.11 12.39
CA LYS A 134 -2.17 -9.38 13.84
C LYS A 134 -2.97 -8.36 14.65
N LYS A 135 -2.81 -7.06 14.36
CA LYS A 135 -3.57 -5.99 15.03
C LYS A 135 -5.09 -6.14 14.87
N PHE A 136 -5.54 -6.59 13.70
CA PHE A 136 -6.96 -6.76 13.41
C PHE A 136 -7.53 -8.15 13.77
N GLY A 137 -6.72 -9.04 14.34
CA GLY A 137 -7.13 -10.41 14.63
C GLY A 137 -7.46 -11.22 13.38
N LEU A 138 -6.72 -10.99 12.28
CA LEU A 138 -6.88 -11.67 11.00
C LEU A 138 -5.73 -12.66 10.79
N GLY A 139 -6.02 -13.81 10.19
CA GLY A 139 -4.97 -14.67 9.67
C GLY A 139 -4.27 -14.01 8.47
N CYS A 140 -2.97 -14.27 8.32
CA CYS A 140 -2.17 -13.71 7.23
C CYS A 140 -1.39 -14.80 6.52
N ARG A 141 -1.52 -14.88 5.18
CA ARG A 141 -0.72 -15.74 4.31
C ARG A 141 0.11 -14.88 3.37
N VAL A 142 1.41 -15.10 3.39
CA VAL A 142 2.37 -14.32 2.60
C VAL A 142 3.04 -15.24 1.59
N PHE A 143 2.76 -15.01 0.32
CA PHE A 143 3.40 -15.72 -0.79
C PHE A 143 4.76 -15.08 -1.09
N MET A 144 5.82 -15.86 -1.07
CA MET A 144 7.17 -15.36 -1.28
C MET A 144 7.99 -16.37 -2.06
N GLY A 145 8.72 -15.91 -3.07
CA GLY A 145 9.59 -16.78 -3.84
C GLY A 145 10.67 -17.42 -2.97
N GLN A 146 10.97 -18.69 -3.21
CA GLN A 146 11.95 -19.44 -2.40
C GLN A 146 13.33 -18.74 -2.37
N ARG A 147 13.77 -18.19 -3.52
CA ARG A 147 15.04 -17.43 -3.61
C ARG A 147 15.01 -16.16 -2.76
N ASP A 148 13.86 -15.50 -2.69
CA ASP A 148 13.69 -14.30 -1.88
C ASP A 148 13.61 -14.64 -0.39
N ILE A 149 12.98 -15.76 -0.01
CA ILE A 149 12.99 -16.27 1.37
C ILE A 149 14.42 -16.49 1.86
N GLU A 150 15.26 -17.13 1.05
CA GLU A 150 16.66 -17.40 1.40
C GLU A 150 17.47 -16.11 1.63
N ARG A 151 17.21 -15.08 0.84
CA ARG A 151 17.91 -13.77 0.93
C ARG A 151 17.40 -12.86 2.07
N GLN A 152 16.15 -13.04 2.49
CA GLN A 152 15.41 -12.09 3.33
C GLN A 152 14.96 -12.72 4.67
N GLN A 153 15.78 -13.58 5.25
CA GLN A 153 15.46 -14.29 6.50
C GLN A 153 15.01 -13.35 7.65
N PRO A 154 15.63 -12.18 7.88
CA PRO A 154 15.17 -11.28 8.95
C PRO A 154 13.73 -10.81 8.77
N ASN A 155 13.30 -10.53 7.53
CA ASN A 155 11.91 -10.19 7.23
C ASN A 155 10.97 -11.40 7.38
N CYS A 156 11.43 -12.59 7.02
CA CYS A 156 10.67 -13.83 7.22
C CYS A 156 10.42 -14.11 8.71
N GLU A 157 11.43 -13.92 9.55
CA GLU A 157 11.30 -14.06 11.01
C GLU A 157 10.30 -13.03 11.57
N ALA A 158 10.38 -11.78 11.14
CA ALA A 158 9.45 -10.75 11.55
C ALA A 158 8.00 -11.10 11.17
N MET A 159 7.77 -11.63 9.99
CA MET A 159 6.45 -12.10 9.55
C MET A 159 5.94 -13.25 10.42
N ARG A 160 6.78 -14.26 10.71
CA ARG A 160 6.43 -15.39 11.59
C ARG A 160 6.12 -14.93 13.02
N LYS A 161 6.90 -14.00 13.58
CA LYS A 161 6.65 -13.39 14.90
C LYS A 161 5.31 -12.63 14.95
N ASN A 162 4.85 -12.12 13.81
CA ASN A 162 3.52 -11.53 13.69
C ASN A 162 2.41 -12.58 13.50
N GLY A 163 2.73 -13.86 13.40
CA GLY A 163 1.77 -14.95 13.22
C GLY A 163 1.37 -15.20 11.75
N ALA A 164 2.15 -14.70 10.78
CA ALA A 164 1.89 -14.97 9.39
C ALA A 164 2.45 -16.33 8.95
N GLU A 165 1.70 -17.02 8.10
CA GLU A 165 2.13 -18.19 7.36
C GLU A 165 2.84 -17.74 6.07
N ILE A 166 4.12 -18.10 5.92
CA ILE A 166 4.87 -17.83 4.69
C ILE A 166 4.73 -19.05 3.77
N ILE A 167 4.19 -18.83 2.58
CA ILE A 167 4.00 -19.84 1.55
C ILE A 167 5.16 -19.72 0.55
N PRO A 168 6.11 -20.68 0.55
CA PRO A 168 7.22 -20.66 -0.38
C PRO A 168 6.74 -20.99 -1.79
N VAL A 169 7.16 -20.15 -2.76
CA VAL A 169 6.85 -20.38 -4.18
C VAL A 169 8.08 -20.90 -4.89
N ASN A 170 7.97 -22.13 -5.37
CA ASN A 170 9.05 -22.88 -6.02
C ASN A 170 8.95 -22.93 -7.54
N SER A 171 7.87 -22.39 -8.12
CA SER A 171 7.66 -22.31 -9.56
C SER A 171 8.46 -21.18 -10.20
N GLY A 172 8.70 -21.27 -11.49
CA GLY A 172 9.30 -20.24 -12.32
C GLY A 172 10.66 -19.75 -11.83
N SER A 173 10.82 -18.44 -11.75
CA SER A 173 12.05 -17.77 -11.27
C SER A 173 12.24 -17.87 -9.75
N LYS A 174 11.24 -18.31 -9.02
CA LYS A 174 11.18 -18.38 -7.55
C LYS A 174 11.35 -17.01 -6.89
N THR A 175 10.81 -15.96 -7.54
CA THR A 175 10.88 -14.56 -7.11
C THR A 175 9.49 -13.92 -7.04
N LEU A 176 9.45 -12.60 -6.84
CA LEU A 176 8.20 -11.81 -6.68
C LEU A 176 7.16 -12.08 -7.77
N VAL A 177 7.55 -12.22 -9.04
CA VAL A 177 6.59 -12.43 -10.15
C VAL A 177 5.77 -13.70 -9.94
N ASP A 178 6.43 -14.79 -9.56
CA ASP A 178 5.78 -16.07 -9.29
C ASP A 178 4.96 -16.03 -8.00
N ALA A 179 5.47 -15.31 -6.98
CA ALA A 179 4.76 -15.09 -5.73
C ALA A 179 3.43 -14.35 -5.95
N VAL A 180 3.41 -13.31 -6.78
CA VAL A 180 2.17 -12.59 -7.16
C VAL A 180 1.20 -13.55 -7.85
N SER A 181 1.68 -14.33 -8.82
CA SER A 181 0.86 -15.27 -9.58
C SER A 181 0.21 -16.33 -8.67
N GLU A 182 0.98 -16.93 -7.75
CA GLU A 182 0.47 -17.92 -6.80
C GLU A 182 -0.49 -17.28 -5.79
N CYS A 183 -0.21 -16.08 -5.32
CA CYS A 183 -1.12 -15.34 -4.43
C CYS A 183 -2.49 -15.11 -5.10
N ILE A 184 -2.49 -14.72 -6.39
CA ILE A 184 -3.72 -14.53 -7.16
C ILE A 184 -4.48 -15.86 -7.32
N ARG A 185 -3.80 -16.96 -7.69
CA ARG A 185 -4.43 -18.27 -7.82
C ARG A 185 -5.06 -18.73 -6.51
N TYR A 186 -4.32 -18.57 -5.41
CA TYR A 186 -4.83 -18.89 -4.08
C TYR A 186 -6.06 -18.05 -3.73
N TRP A 187 -6.03 -16.73 -4.01
CA TRP A 187 -7.14 -15.86 -3.73
C TRP A 187 -8.39 -16.23 -4.52
N VAL A 188 -8.27 -16.52 -5.81
CA VAL A 188 -9.40 -16.94 -6.65
C VAL A 188 -10.09 -18.18 -6.07
N ALA A 189 -9.30 -19.17 -5.66
CA ALA A 189 -9.83 -20.41 -5.09
C ALA A 189 -10.45 -20.25 -3.68
N ASN A 190 -10.19 -19.13 -2.99
CA ASN A 190 -10.59 -18.93 -1.60
C ASN A 190 -11.25 -17.54 -1.38
N CYS A 191 -11.75 -16.90 -2.43
CA CYS A 191 -12.23 -15.52 -2.37
C CYS A 191 -13.42 -15.29 -1.43
N ASP A 192 -14.11 -16.33 -1.02
CA ASP A 192 -15.18 -16.29 0.00
C ASP A 192 -14.65 -16.00 1.41
N LYS A 193 -13.46 -16.49 1.76
CA LYS A 193 -12.87 -16.40 3.12
C LYS A 193 -11.65 -15.48 3.18
N VAL A 194 -11.01 -15.25 2.04
CA VAL A 194 -9.72 -14.56 1.94
C VAL A 194 -9.87 -13.24 1.22
N HIS A 195 -9.24 -12.21 1.77
CA HIS A 195 -9.05 -10.91 1.13
C HIS A 195 -7.63 -10.81 0.57
N MET A 196 -7.48 -10.43 -0.68
CA MET A 196 -6.16 -10.18 -1.25
C MET A 196 -5.76 -8.72 -1.03
N GLY A 197 -4.56 -8.53 -0.52
CA GLY A 197 -3.92 -7.22 -0.38
C GLY A 197 -2.70 -7.11 -1.29
N ILE A 198 -2.68 -6.12 -2.17
CA ILE A 198 -1.52 -5.79 -3.01
C ILE A 198 -0.86 -4.52 -2.49
N GLY A 199 0.46 -4.55 -2.31
CA GLY A 199 1.24 -3.46 -1.73
C GLY A 199 1.78 -2.43 -2.73
N SER A 200 1.28 -2.40 -3.96
CA SER A 200 1.78 -1.53 -5.03
C SER A 200 0.68 -1.15 -6.01
N LEU A 201 1.03 -0.28 -6.98
CA LEU A 201 0.12 0.14 -8.06
C LEU A 201 0.14 -0.86 -9.23
N VAL A 202 0.05 -2.15 -8.93
CA VAL A 202 0.09 -3.27 -9.88
C VAL A 202 -1.22 -4.05 -9.84
N GLY A 203 -1.54 -4.72 -10.94
CA GLY A 203 -2.69 -5.61 -11.06
C GLY A 203 -3.98 -4.92 -11.48
N PRO A 204 -5.13 -5.55 -11.25
CA PRO A 204 -6.43 -4.96 -11.56
C PRO A 204 -6.60 -3.58 -10.95
N ASN A 205 -7.29 -2.69 -11.68
CA ASN A 205 -7.40 -1.27 -11.36
C ASN A 205 -7.90 -0.96 -9.93
N ILE A 206 -8.69 -1.85 -9.35
CA ILE A 206 -9.18 -1.67 -7.97
C ILE A 206 -8.04 -1.61 -6.94
N PHE A 207 -6.98 -2.41 -7.10
CA PHE A 207 -5.83 -2.38 -6.20
C PHE A 207 -5.05 -1.06 -6.34
N VAL A 208 -4.96 -0.53 -7.57
CA VAL A 208 -4.36 0.79 -7.82
C VAL A 208 -5.16 1.88 -7.09
N LYS A 209 -6.50 1.83 -7.15
CA LYS A 209 -7.39 2.77 -6.44
C LYS A 209 -7.23 2.67 -4.92
N ILE A 210 -7.19 1.46 -4.37
CA ILE A 210 -7.02 1.25 -2.92
C ILE A 210 -5.64 1.75 -2.46
N CYS A 211 -4.58 1.40 -3.19
CA CYS A 211 -3.22 1.82 -2.86
C CYS A 211 -3.07 3.35 -2.94
N GLY A 212 -3.55 3.97 -4.03
CA GLY A 212 -3.52 5.42 -4.19
C GLY A 212 -4.31 6.16 -3.11
N PHE A 213 -5.52 5.69 -2.78
CA PHE A 213 -6.35 6.25 -1.71
C PHE A 213 -5.63 6.21 -0.35
N SER A 214 -4.94 5.12 -0.07
CA SER A 214 -4.25 4.89 1.20
C SER A 214 -2.98 5.74 1.32
N THR A 215 -2.13 5.71 0.30
CA THR A 215 -0.82 6.36 0.31
C THR A 215 -0.88 7.86 0.06
N ALA A 216 -1.97 8.37 -0.50
CA ALA A 216 -2.21 9.82 -0.64
C ALA A 216 -2.19 10.57 0.70
N GLN A 217 -2.26 9.87 1.83
CA GLN A 217 -2.08 10.49 3.15
C GLN A 217 -0.71 11.17 3.27
N ILE A 218 0.34 10.56 2.73
CA ILE A 218 1.71 11.11 2.77
C ILE A 218 1.77 12.45 2.05
N SER A 219 1.16 12.56 0.88
CA SER A 219 1.14 13.82 0.11
C SER A 219 0.25 14.89 0.74
N ARG A 220 -0.84 14.50 1.42
CA ARG A 220 -1.68 15.45 2.18
C ARG A 220 -0.92 16.05 3.36
N GLU A 221 -0.18 15.22 4.10
CA GLU A 221 0.69 15.71 5.17
C GLU A 221 1.79 16.62 4.64
N LEU A 222 2.46 16.19 3.58
CA LEU A 222 3.52 16.97 2.96
C LEU A 222 3.02 18.34 2.49
N LYS A 223 1.80 18.40 1.93
CA LYS A 223 1.20 19.67 1.51
C LYS A 223 1.09 20.65 2.69
N VAL A 224 0.54 20.19 3.81
CA VAL A 224 0.39 21.03 5.02
C VAL A 224 1.77 21.45 5.55
N GLN A 225 2.70 20.53 5.64
CA GLN A 225 4.06 20.80 6.12
C GLN A 225 4.85 21.76 5.22
N LEU A 226 4.62 21.73 3.92
CA LEU A 226 5.19 22.72 2.99
C LEU A 226 4.59 24.10 3.19
N GLU A 227 3.28 24.19 3.40
CA GLU A 227 2.59 25.45 3.70
C GLU A 227 3.04 26.01 5.06
N GLU A 228 3.26 25.19 6.06
CA GLU A 228 3.78 25.58 7.38
C GLU A 228 5.25 26.06 7.31
N GLU A 229 6.10 25.38 6.55
CA GLU A 229 7.54 25.70 6.43
C GLU A 229 7.80 26.93 5.57
N PHE A 230 7.04 27.12 4.47
CA PHE A 230 7.32 28.14 3.46
C PHE A 230 6.23 29.21 3.32
N GLY A 231 5.15 29.14 4.09
CA GLY A 231 3.98 30.01 3.95
C GLY A 231 3.11 29.68 2.72
N GLU A 232 3.67 29.04 1.72
CA GLU A 232 2.97 28.57 0.50
C GLU A 232 3.64 27.33 -0.08
N ILE A 233 2.98 26.66 -1.01
CA ILE A 233 3.61 25.56 -1.75
C ILE A 233 4.62 26.16 -2.73
N PRO A 234 5.92 25.82 -2.65
CA PRO A 234 6.94 26.37 -3.53
C PRO A 234 6.62 26.14 -5.02
N ASN A 235 6.77 27.18 -5.83
CA ASN A 235 6.50 27.14 -7.27
C ASN A 235 7.48 26.23 -8.05
N LYS A 236 8.64 25.92 -7.48
CA LYS A 236 9.67 25.03 -8.04
C LYS A 236 9.99 23.93 -7.05
N LEU A 237 9.20 22.86 -7.08
CA LEU A 237 9.44 21.62 -6.35
C LEU A 237 9.98 20.59 -7.34
N LYS A 238 11.10 19.94 -7.00
CA LYS A 238 11.54 18.68 -7.60
C LYS A 238 11.32 17.59 -6.56
N LEU A 239 10.43 16.67 -6.88
CA LEU A 239 10.13 15.49 -6.09
C LEU A 239 10.88 14.27 -6.62
#